data_9e7ef27c5c55e26ed70a17207a082a11
#
_entry.id   9e7ef27c5c55e26ed70a17207a082a11
#
_cell.length_a   1.000
_cell.length_b   1.000
_cell.length_c   1.000
_cell.angle_alpha   90.00
_cell.angle_beta   90.00
_cell.angle_gamma   90.00
#
_symmetry.space_group_name_H-M   'P 1'
#
loop_
_entity.id
_entity.type
_entity.pdbx_description
1 polymer ?
#
loop_
_entity_poly.entity_id
_entity_poly.type
_entity_poly.pdbx_seq_one_letter_code
_entity_poly.pdbx_strand_id
1 'polypeptide(L)'
;FTDKHKLPKGSGGYIYGYTLIHFGAEIRDVEFYKSSLALYNRYIDQPQDETSERDREWAQRGLSEVKAAFNGKLGFNQLDYVINTLRANPKSRQACFTFWRPDTNSQAVLPACHAMYSFIVSPDAKTGELNVLNCHMFQRSCDYPIGVGHGNLWTATLFTYMIAAQLGMKPGMLYHSGAHCHIYHNSIDQTTEYLSRTEAPPSPKLVLNPDVKSIYDYREEDFDVIGYEALPSIKFEVAV
;
A
#
# COMPACT_ATOMS: atom_id res chain seq x y z
N PHE A 1 -9.42 11.28 17.05
CA PHE A 1 -9.12 11.69 15.63
C PHE A 1 -10.32 11.39 14.71
N THR A 2 -10.85 10.17 14.70
CA THR A 2 -11.98 9.79 13.82
C THR A 2 -13.25 10.58 14.08
N ASP A 3 -13.56 10.94 15.33
CA ASP A 3 -14.73 11.71 15.72
C ASP A 3 -14.74 13.13 15.14
N LYS A 4 -13.57 13.78 15.08
CA LYS A 4 -13.42 15.13 14.51
C LYS A 4 -13.81 15.18 13.04
N HIS A 5 -13.55 14.11 12.29
CA HIS A 5 -13.76 14.03 10.84
C HIS A 5 -15.02 13.25 10.47
N LYS A 6 -15.82 12.79 11.47
CA LYS A 6 -17.02 11.96 11.26
C LYS A 6 -16.76 10.71 10.39
N LEU A 7 -15.56 10.14 10.51
CA LEU A 7 -15.17 8.96 9.78
C LEU A 7 -15.57 7.69 10.56
N PRO A 8 -15.81 6.56 9.88
CA PRO A 8 -16.03 5.29 10.53
C PRO A 8 -14.84 4.93 11.46
N LYS A 9 -15.15 4.25 12.58
CA LYS A 9 -14.12 3.82 13.54
C LYS A 9 -13.05 2.98 12.83
N GLY A 10 -11.78 3.37 12.99
CA GLY A 10 -10.66 2.73 12.34
C GLY A 10 -10.33 3.23 10.93
N SER A 11 -11.14 4.15 10.35
CA SER A 11 -10.85 4.75 9.05
C SER A 11 -9.89 5.92 9.17
N GLY A 12 -8.89 5.96 8.32
CA GLY A 12 -7.99 7.12 8.14
C GLY A 12 -8.52 8.17 7.16
N GLY A 13 -9.65 7.91 6.49
CA GLY A 13 -10.20 8.77 5.44
C GLY A 13 -9.48 8.60 4.11
N TYR A 14 -9.35 9.70 3.36
CA TYR A 14 -8.73 9.73 2.01
C TYR A 14 -7.20 9.64 2.05
N ILE A 15 -6.66 8.53 2.58
CA ILE A 15 -5.20 8.33 2.66
C ILE A 15 -4.78 6.95 2.15
N TYR A 16 -3.49 6.82 1.83
CA TYR A 16 -2.77 5.58 1.51
C TYR A 16 -3.56 4.56 0.67
N GLY A 17 -3.93 3.42 1.23
CA GLY A 17 -4.58 2.33 0.49
C GLY A 17 -5.86 2.75 -0.23
N TYR A 18 -6.68 3.61 0.39
CA TYR A 18 -7.85 4.17 -0.28
C TYR A 18 -7.47 4.98 -1.53
N THR A 19 -6.54 5.93 -1.37
CA THR A 19 -6.09 6.79 -2.47
C THR A 19 -5.37 5.99 -3.56
N LEU A 20 -4.67 4.91 -3.20
CA LEU A 20 -4.01 4.04 -4.17
C LEU A 20 -4.99 3.37 -5.14
N ILE A 21 -6.09 2.82 -4.62
CA ILE A 21 -7.03 1.99 -5.39
C ILE A 21 -8.23 2.79 -5.91
N HIS A 22 -8.63 3.84 -5.19
CA HIS A 22 -9.85 4.61 -5.43
C HIS A 22 -9.57 6.10 -5.63
N PHE A 23 -8.50 6.45 -6.36
CA PHE A 23 -8.13 7.83 -6.60
C PHE A 23 -9.26 8.59 -7.30
N GLY A 24 -9.74 9.67 -6.70
CA GLY A 24 -10.83 10.47 -7.24
C GLY A 24 -12.26 10.04 -6.85
N ALA A 25 -12.43 8.88 -6.20
CA ALA A 25 -13.75 8.46 -5.73
C ALA A 25 -14.13 9.08 -4.39
N GLU A 26 -15.43 9.14 -4.10
CA GLU A 26 -15.95 9.48 -2.78
C GLU A 26 -15.96 8.25 -1.86
N ILE A 27 -15.55 8.41 -0.59
CA ILE A 27 -15.50 7.31 0.39
C ILE A 27 -16.88 6.65 0.52
N ARG A 28 -17.94 7.46 0.64
CA ARG A 28 -19.31 6.96 0.77
C ARG A 28 -19.71 6.03 -0.37
N ASP A 29 -19.35 6.36 -1.60
CA ASP A 29 -19.69 5.57 -2.77
C ASP A 29 -18.93 4.26 -2.79
N VAL A 30 -17.65 4.26 -2.42
CA VAL A 30 -16.84 3.04 -2.32
C VAL A 30 -17.33 2.12 -1.19
N GLU A 31 -17.66 2.69 -0.03
CA GLU A 31 -18.19 1.91 1.10
C GLU A 31 -19.55 1.30 0.79
N PHE A 32 -20.44 2.07 0.16
CA PHE A 32 -21.74 1.56 -0.28
C PHE A 32 -21.57 0.43 -1.29
N TYR A 33 -20.68 0.60 -2.28
CA TYR A 33 -20.38 -0.43 -3.28
C TYR A 33 -19.86 -1.72 -2.61
N LYS A 34 -18.85 -1.61 -1.74
CA LYS A 34 -18.28 -2.76 -1.03
C LYS A 34 -19.31 -3.49 -0.18
N SER A 35 -20.14 -2.76 0.55
CA SER A 35 -21.20 -3.33 1.38
C SER A 35 -22.25 -4.06 0.53
N SER A 36 -22.60 -3.50 -0.61
CA SER A 36 -23.53 -4.13 -1.56
C SER A 36 -22.97 -5.40 -2.17
N LEU A 37 -21.66 -5.37 -2.56
CA LEU A 37 -20.99 -6.59 -3.04
C LEU A 37 -20.99 -7.69 -1.98
N ALA A 38 -20.63 -7.35 -0.74
CA ALA A 38 -20.59 -8.31 0.36
C ALA A 38 -21.98 -8.92 0.63
N LEU A 39 -23.05 -8.10 0.57
CA LEU A 39 -24.41 -8.55 0.71
C LEU A 39 -24.78 -9.55 -0.39
N TYR A 40 -24.63 -9.18 -1.65
CA TYR A 40 -25.08 -10.04 -2.76
C TYR A 40 -24.22 -11.30 -2.90
N ASN A 41 -22.90 -11.22 -2.74
CA ASN A 41 -22.02 -12.37 -2.82
C ASN A 41 -22.35 -13.39 -1.71
N ARG A 42 -22.73 -12.94 -0.52
CA ARG A 42 -23.17 -13.85 0.55
C ARG A 42 -24.29 -14.77 0.11
N TYR A 43 -25.29 -14.28 -0.64
CA TYR A 43 -26.39 -15.11 -1.15
C TYR A 43 -25.98 -15.99 -2.35
N ILE A 44 -25.04 -15.51 -3.17
CA ILE A 44 -24.55 -16.25 -4.34
C ILE A 44 -23.66 -17.43 -3.90
N ASP A 45 -22.81 -17.22 -2.90
CA ASP A 45 -21.79 -18.17 -2.46
C ASP A 45 -22.31 -19.20 -1.42
N GLN A 46 -23.54 -19.00 -0.87
CA GLN A 46 -24.15 -19.95 0.05
C GLN A 46 -24.49 -21.29 -0.64
N PRO A 47 -24.41 -22.42 0.08
CA PRO A 47 -24.84 -23.73 -0.43
C PRO A 47 -26.29 -23.71 -0.94
N GLN A 48 -26.63 -24.61 -1.89
CA GLN A 48 -27.96 -24.63 -2.52
C GLN A 48 -29.10 -25.01 -1.56
N ASP A 49 -28.79 -25.74 -0.52
CA ASP A 49 -29.73 -26.13 0.54
C ASP A 49 -30.02 -25.01 1.55
N GLU A 50 -29.15 -23.97 1.60
CA GLU A 50 -29.28 -22.82 2.52
C GLU A 50 -29.88 -21.57 1.86
N THR A 51 -29.92 -21.49 0.52
CA THR A 51 -30.38 -20.31 -0.21
C THR A 51 -31.28 -20.72 -1.38
N SER A 52 -32.50 -20.16 -1.44
CA SER A 52 -33.44 -20.44 -2.52
C SER A 52 -32.92 -19.94 -3.88
N GLU A 53 -33.34 -20.60 -4.98
CA GLU A 53 -33.03 -20.17 -6.35
C GLU A 53 -33.46 -18.71 -6.61
N ARG A 54 -34.64 -18.35 -6.10
CA ARG A 54 -35.18 -16.97 -6.18
C ARG A 54 -34.27 -15.94 -5.52
N ASP A 55 -33.69 -16.27 -4.36
CA ASP A 55 -32.80 -15.36 -3.65
C ASP A 55 -31.47 -15.20 -4.37
N ARG A 56 -30.97 -16.27 -5.00
CA ARG A 56 -29.77 -16.22 -5.85
C ARG A 56 -29.97 -15.36 -7.09
N GLU A 57 -31.11 -15.52 -7.79
CA GLU A 57 -31.46 -14.71 -8.95
C GLU A 57 -31.59 -13.22 -8.56
N TRP A 58 -32.22 -12.96 -7.42
CA TRP A 58 -32.30 -11.60 -6.86
C TRP A 58 -30.91 -11.03 -6.58
N ALA A 59 -30.03 -11.80 -5.96
CA ALA A 59 -28.66 -11.38 -5.64
C ALA A 59 -27.80 -11.14 -6.89
N GLN A 60 -27.91 -12.01 -7.90
CA GLN A 60 -27.20 -11.85 -9.18
C GLN A 60 -27.65 -10.60 -9.93
N ARG A 61 -28.96 -10.33 -9.97
CA ARG A 61 -29.51 -9.11 -10.56
C ARG A 61 -29.05 -7.87 -9.81
N GLY A 62 -29.18 -7.84 -8.48
CA GLY A 62 -28.74 -6.73 -7.66
C GLY A 62 -27.25 -6.46 -7.77
N LEU A 63 -26.42 -7.50 -7.82
CA LEU A 63 -24.97 -7.37 -8.07
C LEU A 63 -24.67 -6.72 -9.43
N SER A 64 -25.40 -7.12 -10.47
CA SER A 64 -25.25 -6.54 -11.82
C SER A 64 -25.65 -5.07 -11.85
N GLU A 65 -26.78 -4.72 -11.24
CA GLU A 65 -27.28 -3.35 -11.14
C GLU A 65 -26.30 -2.44 -10.37
N VAL A 66 -25.77 -2.91 -9.25
CA VAL A 66 -24.77 -2.14 -8.46
C VAL A 66 -23.48 -1.95 -9.25
N LYS A 67 -22.97 -2.99 -9.90
CA LYS A 67 -21.77 -2.87 -10.75
C LYS A 67 -21.98 -1.85 -11.88
N ALA A 68 -23.13 -1.84 -12.51
CA ALA A 68 -23.47 -0.89 -13.57
C ALA A 68 -23.61 0.55 -13.03
N ALA A 69 -24.27 0.73 -11.88
CA ALA A 69 -24.49 2.05 -11.26
C ALA A 69 -23.18 2.74 -10.82
N PHE A 70 -22.18 1.94 -10.42
CA PHE A 70 -20.88 2.44 -9.97
C PHE A 70 -19.76 2.33 -11.02
N ASN A 71 -20.09 1.96 -12.25
CA ASN A 71 -19.11 1.94 -13.33
C ASN A 71 -18.50 3.34 -13.52
N GLY A 72 -17.16 3.41 -13.40
CA GLY A 72 -16.40 4.66 -13.50
C GLY A 72 -16.46 5.59 -12.26
N LYS A 73 -17.24 5.25 -11.21
CA LYS A 73 -17.36 6.07 -9.99
C LYS A 73 -16.42 5.62 -8.85
N LEU A 74 -15.83 4.45 -8.96
CA LEU A 74 -14.98 3.88 -7.91
C LEU A 74 -13.55 4.41 -7.93
N GLY A 75 -13.31 5.44 -8.73
CA GLY A 75 -12.02 6.09 -8.87
C GLY A 75 -11.06 5.32 -9.77
N PHE A 76 -9.81 5.79 -9.76
CA PHE A 76 -8.75 5.26 -10.60
C PHE A 76 -7.80 4.40 -9.76
N ASN A 77 -7.55 3.16 -10.20
CA ASN A 77 -6.59 2.27 -9.56
C ASN A 77 -5.18 2.58 -10.02
N GLN A 78 -4.43 3.30 -9.22
CA GLN A 78 -3.06 3.71 -9.52
C GLN A 78 -2.07 2.53 -9.49
N LEU A 79 -2.35 1.49 -8.70
CA LEU A 79 -1.49 0.31 -8.62
C LEU A 79 -1.54 -0.51 -9.91
N ASP A 80 -2.75 -0.78 -10.42
CA ASP A 80 -2.94 -1.42 -11.73
C ASP A 80 -2.32 -0.58 -12.86
N TYR A 81 -2.44 0.74 -12.78
CA TYR A 81 -1.82 1.63 -13.75
C TYR A 81 -0.31 1.46 -13.80
N VAL A 82 0.37 1.45 -12.65
CA VAL A 82 1.83 1.24 -12.58
C VAL A 82 2.23 -0.12 -13.16
N ILE A 83 1.54 -1.18 -12.72
CA ILE A 83 1.82 -2.55 -13.16
C ILE A 83 1.63 -2.68 -14.68
N ASN A 84 0.50 -2.21 -15.21
CA ASN A 84 0.19 -2.31 -16.63
C ASN A 84 1.10 -1.42 -17.49
N THR A 85 1.48 -0.25 -16.99
CA THR A 85 2.43 0.65 -17.66
C THR A 85 3.79 -0.03 -17.82
N LEU A 86 4.33 -0.64 -16.77
CA LEU A 86 5.62 -1.33 -16.82
C LEU A 86 5.56 -2.64 -17.60
N ARG A 87 4.42 -3.34 -17.56
CA ARG A 87 4.21 -4.56 -18.36
C ARG A 87 4.21 -4.25 -19.85
N ALA A 88 3.57 -3.15 -20.26
CA ALA A 88 3.52 -2.71 -21.65
C ALA A 88 4.86 -2.13 -22.12
N ASN A 89 5.54 -1.38 -21.26
CA ASN A 89 6.83 -0.75 -21.56
C ASN A 89 7.71 -0.62 -20.31
N PRO A 90 8.65 -1.53 -20.07
CA PRO A 90 9.58 -1.45 -18.93
C PRO A 90 10.44 -0.17 -18.91
N LYS A 91 10.61 0.52 -20.03
CA LYS A 91 11.34 1.81 -20.13
C LYS A 91 10.44 3.03 -19.84
N SER A 92 9.17 2.82 -19.48
CA SER A 92 8.26 3.92 -19.19
C SER A 92 8.75 4.78 -18.02
N ARG A 93 8.59 6.10 -18.16
CA ARG A 93 8.85 7.09 -17.11
C ARG A 93 7.56 7.56 -16.44
N GLN A 94 6.44 6.89 -16.71
CA GLN A 94 5.11 7.24 -16.21
C GLN A 94 4.65 6.31 -15.08
N ALA A 95 5.45 5.31 -14.71
CA ALA A 95 5.11 4.34 -13.67
C ALA A 95 5.26 4.98 -12.28
N CYS A 96 4.28 5.77 -11.89
CA CYS A 96 4.23 6.39 -10.58
C CYS A 96 2.80 6.43 -10.04
N PHE A 97 2.68 6.48 -8.71
CA PHE A 97 1.44 6.77 -8.03
C PHE A 97 1.64 7.80 -6.90
N THR A 98 0.56 8.46 -6.51
CA THR A 98 0.57 9.46 -5.46
C THR A 98 -0.48 9.16 -4.40
N PHE A 99 -0.11 9.38 -3.14
CA PHE A 99 -1.05 9.42 -2.02
C PHE A 99 -1.48 10.84 -1.67
N TRP A 100 -0.81 11.84 -2.24
CA TRP A 100 -1.08 13.24 -1.98
C TRP A 100 -2.28 13.73 -2.77
N ARG A 101 -3.33 14.14 -2.07
CA ARG A 101 -4.56 14.67 -2.63
C ARG A 101 -4.92 15.99 -1.93
N PRO A 102 -4.49 17.14 -2.46
CA PRO A 102 -4.76 18.46 -1.84
C PRO A 102 -6.25 18.75 -1.66
N ASP A 103 -7.09 18.28 -2.57
CA ASP A 103 -8.54 18.45 -2.57
C ASP A 103 -9.24 17.74 -1.40
N THR A 104 -8.66 16.66 -0.87
CA THR A 104 -9.24 15.86 0.22
C THR A 104 -8.40 15.83 1.50
N ASN A 105 -7.26 16.52 1.54
CA ASN A 105 -6.39 16.52 2.71
C ASN A 105 -7.06 17.01 4.00
N SER A 106 -8.00 17.97 3.88
CA SER A 106 -8.78 18.45 5.04
C SER A 106 -9.76 17.41 5.59
N GLN A 107 -10.06 16.37 4.84
CA GLN A 107 -10.96 15.26 5.20
C GLN A 107 -10.19 14.02 5.68
N ALA A 108 -8.87 14.01 5.55
CA ALA A 108 -8.03 12.95 6.07
C ALA A 108 -7.73 13.18 7.56
N VAL A 109 -7.62 12.09 8.32
CA VAL A 109 -7.20 12.15 9.74
C VAL A 109 -5.83 12.82 9.83
N LEU A 110 -4.92 12.44 8.94
CA LEU A 110 -3.61 13.05 8.75
C LEU A 110 -3.27 12.99 7.25
N PRO A 111 -2.96 14.13 6.59
CA PRO A 111 -2.53 14.12 5.19
C PRO A 111 -1.33 13.21 4.97
N ALA A 112 -1.33 12.45 3.88
CA ALA A 112 -0.32 11.45 3.59
C ALA A 112 1.11 12.01 3.64
N CYS A 113 1.98 11.39 4.43
CA CYS A 113 3.39 11.76 4.54
C CYS A 113 4.20 11.19 3.36
N HIS A 114 3.92 9.96 2.94
CA HIS A 114 4.44 9.37 1.71
C HIS A 114 3.67 9.99 0.54
N ALA A 115 4.25 10.97 -0.14
CA ALA A 115 3.50 11.72 -1.13
C ALA A 115 3.47 11.03 -2.50
N MET A 116 4.58 10.44 -2.93
CA MET A 116 4.68 9.83 -4.26
C MET A 116 5.69 8.69 -4.29
N TYR A 117 5.39 7.69 -5.13
CA TYR A 117 6.29 6.61 -5.49
C TYR A 117 6.47 6.57 -7.00
N SER A 118 7.71 6.42 -7.45
CA SER A 118 8.06 6.26 -8.87
C SER A 118 8.86 4.98 -9.05
N PHE A 119 8.50 4.19 -10.05
CA PHE A 119 9.13 2.92 -10.35
C PHE A 119 9.90 2.99 -11.65
N ILE A 120 11.15 2.53 -11.63
CA ILE A 120 12.08 2.61 -12.74
C ILE A 120 12.74 1.25 -12.92
N VAL A 121 12.70 0.72 -14.14
CA VAL A 121 13.40 -0.53 -14.47
C VAL A 121 14.78 -0.24 -14.99
N SER A 122 15.78 -0.91 -14.43
CA SER A 122 17.18 -0.84 -14.86
C SER A 122 17.68 -2.19 -15.37
N PRO A 123 18.77 -2.21 -16.17
CA PRO A 123 19.40 -3.45 -16.55
C PRO A 123 19.97 -4.20 -15.34
N ASP A 124 19.85 -5.52 -15.35
CA ASP A 124 20.60 -6.38 -14.43
C ASP A 124 22.09 -6.30 -14.75
N ALA A 125 22.92 -6.04 -13.74
CA ALA A 125 24.35 -5.85 -13.91
C ALA A 125 25.09 -7.08 -14.45
N LYS A 126 24.51 -8.29 -14.29
CA LYS A 126 25.13 -9.55 -14.72
C LYS A 126 24.67 -9.96 -16.12
N THR A 127 23.39 -9.76 -16.44
CA THR A 127 22.80 -10.26 -17.69
C THR A 127 22.58 -9.17 -18.73
N GLY A 128 22.55 -7.90 -18.32
CA GLY A 128 22.18 -6.78 -19.18
C GLY A 128 20.68 -6.68 -19.49
N GLU A 129 19.88 -7.63 -19.02
CA GLU A 129 18.43 -7.63 -19.22
C GLU A 129 17.76 -6.53 -18.41
N LEU A 130 16.77 -5.86 -19.01
CA LEU A 130 15.98 -4.81 -18.38
C LEU A 130 14.90 -5.42 -17.48
N ASN A 131 15.29 -5.85 -16.28
CA ASN A 131 14.44 -6.62 -15.38
C ASN A 131 14.65 -6.33 -13.87
N VAL A 132 15.31 -5.23 -13.51
CA VAL A 132 15.52 -4.84 -12.11
C VAL A 132 14.63 -3.64 -11.79
N LEU A 133 13.62 -3.84 -10.95
CA LEU A 133 12.67 -2.81 -10.54
C LEU A 133 13.19 -2.00 -9.35
N ASN A 134 13.43 -0.73 -9.54
CA ASN A 134 13.81 0.22 -8.50
C ASN A 134 12.61 1.08 -8.10
N CYS A 135 12.60 1.54 -6.86
CA CYS A 135 11.58 2.43 -6.33
C CYS A 135 12.21 3.72 -5.83
N HIS A 136 11.62 4.87 -6.18
CA HIS A 136 11.92 6.15 -5.55
C HIS A 136 10.69 6.62 -4.79
N MET A 137 10.81 6.75 -3.47
CA MET A 137 9.80 7.25 -2.57
C MET A 137 10.09 8.71 -2.19
N PHE A 138 9.15 9.61 -2.46
CA PHE A 138 9.18 10.97 -1.95
C PHE A 138 8.27 11.10 -0.73
N GLN A 139 8.86 11.57 0.39
CA GLN A 139 8.18 11.78 1.66
C GLN A 139 8.21 13.26 2.02
N ARG A 140 7.06 13.93 2.09
CA ARG A 140 6.97 15.36 2.38
C ARG A 140 7.30 15.71 3.83
N SER A 141 7.05 14.79 4.76
CA SER A 141 7.29 14.95 6.20
C SER A 141 7.70 13.60 6.77
N CYS A 142 8.80 13.59 7.50
CA CYS A 142 9.40 12.39 8.03
C CYS A 142 9.83 12.59 9.48
N ASP A 143 9.12 11.98 10.40
CA ASP A 143 9.65 11.70 11.74
C ASP A 143 10.74 10.65 11.57
N TYR A 144 11.99 11.07 11.59
CA TYR A 144 13.10 10.25 11.12
C TYR A 144 13.25 8.91 11.86
N PRO A 145 13.21 8.86 13.22
CA PRO A 145 13.34 7.62 13.95
C PRO A 145 12.21 6.62 13.65
N ILE A 146 10.97 7.10 13.60
CA ILE A 146 9.79 6.25 13.36
C ILE A 146 9.61 5.98 11.85
N GLY A 147 9.77 6.99 11.02
CA GLY A 147 9.52 6.89 9.57
C GLY A 147 10.60 6.09 8.85
N VAL A 148 11.87 6.50 8.96
CA VAL A 148 12.98 5.82 8.30
C VAL A 148 13.37 4.56 9.08
N GLY A 149 13.50 4.67 10.41
CA GLY A 149 13.96 3.59 11.26
C GLY A 149 13.00 2.39 11.37
N HIS A 150 11.70 2.56 11.09
CA HIS A 150 10.70 1.52 11.34
C HIS A 150 9.82 1.19 10.12
N GLY A 151 8.82 2.00 9.79
CA GLY A 151 7.72 1.54 8.95
C GLY A 151 7.73 2.02 7.49
N ASN A 152 8.18 3.24 7.24
CA ASN A 152 7.93 3.86 5.93
C ASN A 152 8.79 3.25 4.81
N LEU A 153 10.07 3.01 5.07
CA LEU A 153 10.93 2.34 4.09
C LEU A 153 10.54 0.88 3.88
N TRP A 154 10.07 0.23 4.95
CA TRP A 154 9.57 -1.14 4.85
C TRP A 154 8.36 -1.22 3.91
N THR A 155 7.39 -0.31 4.02
CA THR A 155 6.25 -0.22 3.11
C THR A 155 6.69 -0.06 1.65
N ALA A 156 7.67 0.82 1.38
CA ALA A 156 8.20 1.02 0.03
C ALA A 156 8.92 -0.23 -0.49
N THR A 157 9.63 -0.93 0.39
CA THR A 157 10.27 -2.21 0.07
C THR A 157 9.25 -3.27 -0.32
N LEU A 158 8.18 -3.44 0.47
CA LEU A 158 7.10 -4.39 0.17
C LEU A 158 6.45 -4.09 -1.19
N PHE A 159 6.11 -2.83 -1.48
CA PHE A 159 5.59 -2.46 -2.81
C PHE A 159 6.57 -2.85 -3.93
N THR A 160 7.86 -2.58 -3.74
CA THR A 160 8.87 -2.90 -4.76
C THR A 160 8.93 -4.41 -5.01
N TYR A 161 8.94 -5.22 -3.96
CA TYR A 161 9.00 -6.67 -4.07
C TYR A 161 7.73 -7.25 -4.70
N MET A 162 6.54 -6.83 -4.24
CA MET A 162 5.26 -7.31 -4.77
C MET A 162 5.06 -6.93 -6.24
N ILE A 163 5.38 -5.68 -6.63
CA ILE A 163 5.27 -5.23 -8.03
C ILE A 163 6.30 -5.96 -8.89
N ALA A 164 7.54 -6.13 -8.41
CA ALA A 164 8.56 -6.89 -9.13
C ALA A 164 8.12 -8.34 -9.37
N ALA A 165 7.59 -9.02 -8.34
CA ALA A 165 7.05 -10.37 -8.46
C ALA A 165 5.90 -10.45 -9.48
N GLN A 166 4.97 -9.49 -9.45
CA GLN A 166 3.84 -9.40 -10.40
C GLN A 166 4.29 -9.20 -11.84
N LEU A 167 5.46 -8.63 -12.05
CA LEU A 167 6.04 -8.36 -13.38
C LEU A 167 7.09 -9.38 -13.80
N GLY A 168 7.43 -10.38 -12.96
CA GLY A 168 8.53 -11.32 -13.20
C GLY A 168 9.91 -10.64 -13.18
N MET A 169 10.04 -9.52 -12.46
CA MET A 169 11.28 -8.76 -12.33
C MET A 169 11.98 -9.04 -10.99
N LYS A 170 13.23 -8.60 -10.88
CA LYS A 170 14.00 -8.62 -9.63
C LYS A 170 13.76 -7.31 -8.87
N PRO A 171 13.54 -7.31 -7.54
CA PRO A 171 13.58 -6.10 -6.77
C PRO A 171 14.97 -5.49 -6.76
N GLY A 172 15.06 -4.17 -6.95
CA GLY A 172 16.30 -3.42 -7.03
C GLY A 172 16.49 -2.46 -5.85
N MET A 173 16.93 -1.24 -6.14
CA MET A 173 17.24 -0.23 -5.15
C MET A 173 15.98 0.53 -4.73
N LEU A 174 15.93 0.87 -3.44
CA LEU A 174 14.99 1.85 -2.88
C LEU A 174 15.73 3.18 -2.67
N TYR A 175 15.24 4.22 -3.33
CA TYR A 175 15.69 5.60 -3.13
C TYR A 175 14.65 6.34 -2.30
N HIS A 176 15.10 7.05 -1.26
CA HIS A 176 14.23 7.83 -0.39
C HIS A 176 14.63 9.31 -0.44
N SER A 177 13.64 10.18 -0.66
CA SER A 177 13.78 11.62 -0.56
C SER A 177 12.85 12.18 0.50
N GLY A 178 13.39 12.63 1.62
CA GLY A 178 12.65 13.29 2.69
C GLY A 178 12.77 14.81 2.56
N ALA A 179 11.62 15.51 2.38
CA ALA A 179 11.62 16.97 2.26
C ALA A 179 11.77 17.66 3.61
N HIS A 180 10.99 17.23 4.61
CA HIS A 180 11.07 17.72 5.98
C HIS A 180 11.33 16.56 6.93
N CYS A 181 12.61 16.29 7.19
CA CYS A 181 13.02 15.29 8.18
C CYS A 181 13.26 15.97 9.53
N HIS A 182 12.71 15.37 10.59
CA HIS A 182 12.79 15.91 11.94
C HIS A 182 12.82 14.81 12.98
N ILE A 183 13.23 15.17 14.19
CA ILE A 183 13.16 14.36 15.41
C ILE A 183 12.37 15.20 16.41
N TYR A 184 11.30 14.64 16.97
CA TYR A 184 10.54 15.31 18.02
C TYR A 184 11.31 15.35 19.34
N HIS A 185 11.08 16.40 20.14
CA HIS A 185 11.78 16.59 21.41
C HIS A 185 11.58 15.42 22.39
N ASN A 186 10.39 14.81 22.40
CA ASN A 186 10.08 13.65 23.23
C ASN A 186 10.75 12.33 22.75
N SER A 187 11.44 12.36 21.62
CA SER A 187 12.12 11.19 21.03
C SER A 187 13.65 11.32 21.05
N ILE A 188 14.21 12.39 21.63
CA ILE A 188 15.67 12.66 21.59
C ILE A 188 16.45 11.58 22.33
N ASP A 189 16.02 11.19 23.52
CA ASP A 189 16.73 10.21 24.33
C ASP A 189 16.71 8.82 23.66
N GLN A 190 15.56 8.41 23.16
CA GLN A 190 15.39 7.15 22.43
C GLN A 190 16.19 7.14 21.11
N THR A 191 16.25 8.28 20.43
CA THR A 191 17.06 8.41 19.21
C THR A 191 18.55 8.33 19.54
N THR A 192 18.99 8.92 20.65
CA THR A 192 20.37 8.85 21.13
C THR A 192 20.73 7.40 21.48
N GLU A 193 19.85 6.68 22.19
CA GLU A 193 20.01 5.26 22.44
C GLU A 193 20.12 4.46 21.14
N TYR A 194 19.21 4.69 20.16
CA TYR A 194 19.24 4.02 18.87
C TYR A 194 20.56 4.25 18.13
N LEU A 195 21.06 5.47 18.09
CA LEU A 195 22.33 5.84 17.43
C LEU A 195 23.57 5.32 18.16
N SER A 196 23.45 5.02 19.45
CA SER A 196 24.57 4.42 20.23
C SER A 196 24.83 2.96 19.90
N ARG A 197 23.89 2.29 19.18
CA ARG A 197 24.03 0.91 18.77
C ARG A 197 25.02 0.78 17.63
N THR A 198 26.18 0.21 17.91
CA THR A 198 27.27 0.08 16.92
C THR A 198 27.26 -1.25 16.19
N GLU A 199 26.57 -2.25 16.73
CA GLU A 199 26.45 -3.57 16.12
C GLU A 199 25.21 -3.59 15.23
N ALA A 200 25.41 -3.92 13.95
CA ALA A 200 24.33 -4.18 13.02
C ALA A 200 24.25 -5.69 12.79
N PRO A 201 23.10 -6.32 13.09
CA PRO A 201 22.87 -7.71 12.69
C PRO A 201 22.99 -7.87 11.18
N PRO A 202 23.22 -9.10 10.68
CA PRO A 202 23.20 -9.35 9.23
C PRO A 202 21.90 -8.87 8.59
N SER A 203 22.00 -8.35 7.36
CA SER A 203 20.80 -7.89 6.63
C SER A 203 19.85 -9.06 6.37
N PRO A 204 18.60 -8.98 6.80
CA PRO A 204 17.63 -10.02 6.53
C PRO A 204 17.26 -10.08 5.06
N LYS A 205 16.73 -11.22 4.63
CA LYS A 205 16.24 -11.42 3.27
C LYS A 205 14.72 -11.55 3.27
N LEU A 206 14.05 -10.65 2.57
CA LEU A 206 12.62 -10.77 2.31
C LEU A 206 12.38 -11.78 1.19
N VAL A 207 11.48 -12.73 1.43
CA VAL A 207 11.05 -13.74 0.47
C VAL A 207 9.51 -13.69 0.39
N LEU A 208 8.99 -13.67 -0.84
CA LEU A 208 7.56 -13.72 -1.11
C LEU A 208 7.16 -15.13 -1.54
N ASN A 209 5.96 -15.57 -1.16
CA ASN A 209 5.35 -16.80 -1.65
C ASN A 209 5.22 -16.74 -3.18
N PRO A 210 5.91 -17.61 -3.96
CA PRO A 210 5.90 -17.58 -5.41
C PRO A 210 4.56 -18.04 -6.03
N ASP A 211 3.70 -18.67 -5.23
CA ASP A 211 2.41 -19.18 -5.69
C ASP A 211 1.34 -18.11 -5.75
N VAL A 212 1.53 -16.96 -5.11
CA VAL A 212 0.61 -15.81 -5.20
C VAL A 212 0.69 -15.20 -6.59
N LYS A 213 -0.44 -15.20 -7.31
CA LYS A 213 -0.51 -14.75 -8.71
C LYS A 213 -0.98 -13.31 -8.88
N SER A 214 -1.69 -12.77 -7.90
CA SER A 214 -2.17 -11.39 -7.93
C SER A 214 -1.63 -10.59 -6.74
N ILE A 215 -1.20 -9.36 -6.99
CA ILE A 215 -0.72 -8.46 -5.94
C ILE A 215 -1.79 -8.20 -4.86
N TYR A 216 -3.07 -8.40 -5.16
CA TYR A 216 -4.19 -8.23 -4.24
C TYR A 216 -4.45 -9.44 -3.34
N ASP A 217 -3.84 -10.58 -3.65
CA ASP A 217 -4.06 -11.84 -2.95
C ASP A 217 -3.04 -12.09 -1.83
N TYR A 218 -1.96 -11.28 -1.75
CA TYR A 218 -0.97 -11.40 -0.68
C TYR A 218 -1.60 -11.25 0.70
N ARG A 219 -1.21 -12.16 1.61
CA ARG A 219 -1.54 -12.16 3.04
C ARG A 219 -0.26 -12.10 3.84
N GLU A 220 -0.36 -11.90 5.14
CA GLU A 220 0.79 -11.82 6.05
C GLU A 220 1.67 -13.09 5.97
N GLU A 221 1.06 -14.25 5.87
CA GLU A 221 1.72 -15.55 5.73
C GLU A 221 2.50 -15.76 4.43
N ASP A 222 2.29 -14.90 3.43
CA ASP A 222 2.99 -14.97 2.14
C ASP A 222 4.35 -14.23 2.15
N PHE A 223 4.71 -13.66 3.28
CA PHE A 223 5.97 -12.94 3.48
C PHE A 223 6.82 -13.66 4.51
N ASP A 224 8.07 -13.99 4.15
CA ASP A 224 9.05 -14.52 5.08
C ASP A 224 10.28 -13.61 5.14
N VAL A 225 10.81 -13.38 6.35
CA VAL A 225 11.96 -12.51 6.59
C VAL A 225 13.07 -13.35 7.20
N ILE A 226 13.87 -13.95 6.34
CA ILE A 226 14.90 -14.91 6.71
C ILE A 226 16.12 -14.19 7.30
N GLY A 227 16.61 -14.68 8.44
CA GLY A 227 17.79 -14.15 9.09
C GLY A 227 17.56 -12.80 9.78
N TYR A 228 16.31 -12.48 10.15
CA TYR A 228 16.01 -11.29 10.90
C TYR A 228 16.39 -11.48 12.37
N GLU A 229 17.36 -10.71 12.81
CA GLU A 229 17.79 -10.61 14.19
C GLU A 229 17.63 -9.16 14.64
N ALA A 230 16.85 -8.94 15.71
CA ALA A 230 16.62 -7.61 16.23
C ALA A 230 17.32 -7.41 17.56
N LEU A 231 17.91 -6.26 17.77
CA LEU A 231 18.28 -5.77 19.09
C LEU A 231 17.02 -5.47 19.92
N PRO A 232 17.11 -5.34 21.25
CA PRO A 232 15.95 -5.00 22.07
C PRO A 232 15.23 -3.77 21.56
N SER A 233 13.88 -3.81 21.57
CA SER A 233 13.05 -2.72 21.05
C SER A 233 13.24 -1.44 21.88
N ILE A 234 13.25 -0.29 21.20
CA ILE A 234 13.18 1.03 21.81
C ILE A 234 11.78 1.57 21.56
N LYS A 235 11.09 1.95 22.62
CA LYS A 235 9.73 2.47 22.53
C LYS A 235 9.76 3.97 22.24
N PHE A 236 9.22 4.37 21.08
CA PHE A 236 8.99 5.75 20.70
C PHE A 236 7.53 6.14 20.95
N GLU A 237 7.30 7.35 21.44
CA GLU A 237 5.98 7.93 21.55
C GLU A 237 5.67 8.73 20.29
N VAL A 238 4.50 8.46 19.69
CA VAL A 238 4.05 9.23 18.51
C VAL A 238 3.62 10.61 18.97
N ALA A 239 4.32 11.64 18.50
CA ALA A 239 3.90 13.02 18.71
C ALA A 239 2.72 13.37 17.78
N VAL A 240 1.68 14.01 18.33
CA VAL A 240 0.44 14.41 17.62
C VAL A 240 0.19 15.89 17.78
#